data_787dded2e1460ef8c07be105cf7407b1
#
_entry.id   787dded2e1460ef8c07be105cf7407b1
#
_cell.length_a   1.000
_cell.length_b   1.000
_cell.length_c   1.000
_cell.angle_alpha   90.00
_cell.angle_beta   90.00
_cell.angle_gamma   90.00
#
_symmetry.space_group_name_H-M   'P 1'
#
loop_
_entity.id
_entity.type
_entity.pdbx_description
1 polymer ?
#
loop_
_entity_poly.entity_id
_entity_poly.type
_entity_poly.pdbx_seq_one_letter_code
_entity_poly.pdbx_strand_id
1 'polypeptide(L)'
;MPMSVLTRWWAGAATIAVGSFTVVACGGDELVSPTPTFPEVQVTSTTSLPPVTSTTAPIDVVTAVTPVFTALASRDVNALAAVVDAGVVPGSAAGDYVTHRAAAEAVLAAAGVERESVNVVADPGGATSFTLCVEFGECVVYDAIEVDAAARLSSFAVDGVPVDDLVSPAGPVMAVGGAQARVVSAAVASSGDVSVVVEVIAGDEAVDVVGVSAVHRPRFDTSASAREVRAVWGDGVVPAQQLARALMVFDAGPLDGDIVMSVVFANGDNELLALPLIAP
;
A
#
# COMPACT_ATOMS: atom_id res chain seq x y z
N MET A 1 -29.51 -32.93 28.51
CA MET A 1 -30.64 -32.06 28.15
C MET A 1 -30.14 -31.08 27.10
N PRO A 2 -30.55 -31.19 25.84
CA PRO A 2 -30.12 -30.26 24.79
C PRO A 2 -31.10 -29.08 24.68
N MET A 3 -30.59 -27.85 24.76
CA MET A 3 -31.37 -26.65 24.45
C MET A 3 -31.19 -26.30 22.98
N SER A 4 -32.33 -26.33 22.27
CA SER A 4 -32.48 -25.89 20.89
C SER A 4 -32.44 -24.35 20.83
N VAL A 5 -31.54 -23.79 19.99
CA VAL A 5 -31.56 -22.36 19.66
C VAL A 5 -32.21 -22.18 18.29
N LEU A 6 -33.34 -21.50 18.28
CA LEU A 6 -34.15 -21.14 17.11
C LEU A 6 -33.41 -20.07 16.27
N THR A 7 -33.11 -20.42 15.05
CA THR A 7 -32.64 -19.50 14.00
C THR A 7 -33.82 -18.70 13.45
N ARG A 8 -33.86 -17.38 13.67
CA ARG A 8 -34.80 -16.47 13.01
C ARG A 8 -34.13 -15.87 11.78
N TRP A 9 -34.60 -16.27 10.62
CA TRP A 9 -34.30 -15.63 9.34
C TRP A 9 -35.16 -14.38 9.18
N TRP A 10 -34.54 -13.24 8.94
CA TRP A 10 -35.20 -12.02 8.45
C TRP A 10 -34.79 -11.81 7.00
N ALA A 11 -35.77 -12.01 6.11
CA ALA A 11 -35.68 -11.61 4.72
C ALA A 11 -36.11 -10.13 4.62
N GLY A 12 -35.15 -9.24 4.40
CA GLY A 12 -35.38 -7.84 4.07
C GLY A 12 -35.26 -7.63 2.57
N ALA A 13 -36.37 -7.43 1.86
CA ALA A 13 -36.38 -7.04 0.47
C ALA A 13 -36.03 -5.54 0.34
N ALA A 14 -34.89 -5.22 -0.27
CA ALA A 14 -34.53 -3.85 -0.63
C ALA A 14 -35.10 -3.53 -2.02
N THR A 15 -36.06 -2.63 -2.09
CA THR A 15 -36.63 -2.09 -3.33
C THR A 15 -35.69 -1.01 -3.88
N ILE A 16 -35.09 -1.28 -5.02
CA ILE A 16 -34.26 -0.30 -5.74
C ILE A 16 -35.21 0.60 -6.55
N ALA A 17 -35.28 1.87 -6.21
CA ALA A 17 -35.96 2.90 -7.01
C ALA A 17 -35.02 3.37 -8.13
N VAL A 18 -35.37 3.05 -9.35
CA VAL A 18 -34.70 3.56 -10.57
C VAL A 18 -35.21 4.96 -10.84
N GLY A 19 -34.42 5.98 -10.56
CA GLY A 19 -34.67 7.37 -10.93
C GLY A 19 -34.31 7.61 -12.40
N SER A 20 -35.32 7.85 -13.24
CA SER A 20 -35.14 8.27 -14.62
C SER A 20 -34.76 9.75 -14.68
N PHE A 21 -33.54 10.06 -15.16
CA PHE A 21 -33.14 11.41 -15.48
C PHE A 21 -33.56 11.74 -16.92
N THR A 22 -34.52 12.65 -17.06
CA THR A 22 -34.87 13.28 -18.33
C THR A 22 -33.89 14.40 -18.65
N VAL A 23 -33.15 14.23 -19.74
CA VAL A 23 -32.29 15.30 -20.31
C VAL A 23 -33.20 16.21 -21.14
N VAL A 24 -33.36 17.46 -20.67
CA VAL A 24 -33.99 18.52 -21.45
C VAL A 24 -32.94 19.15 -22.35
N ALA A 25 -33.07 18.94 -23.66
CA ALA A 25 -32.30 19.61 -24.69
C ALA A 25 -32.91 21.00 -24.90
N CYS A 26 -32.23 22.05 -24.44
CA CYS A 26 -32.50 23.42 -24.87
C CYS A 26 -31.75 23.70 -26.16
N GLY A 27 -32.51 23.93 -27.24
CA GLY A 27 -32.00 24.50 -28.47
C GLY A 27 -31.53 25.94 -28.22
N GLY A 28 -30.33 26.27 -28.62
CA GLY A 28 -29.75 27.61 -28.52
C GLY A 28 -29.28 28.08 -29.88
N ASP A 29 -29.69 29.29 -30.21
CA ASP A 29 -29.47 30.02 -31.44
C ASP A 29 -28.03 30.05 -31.92
N GLU A 30 -27.85 29.97 -33.23
CA GLU A 30 -26.61 30.19 -33.97
C GLU A 30 -26.19 31.65 -33.80
N LEU A 31 -25.26 31.93 -32.90
CA LEU A 31 -24.53 33.21 -32.87
C LEU A 31 -23.40 33.16 -33.90
N VAL A 32 -23.62 33.80 -35.01
CA VAL A 32 -22.57 34.10 -36.01
C VAL A 32 -21.53 34.99 -35.35
N SER A 33 -20.38 34.44 -35.02
CA SER A 33 -19.24 35.15 -34.46
C SER A 33 -18.44 35.81 -35.61
N PRO A 34 -18.19 37.11 -35.58
CA PRO A 34 -17.36 37.75 -36.61
C PRO A 34 -15.93 37.27 -36.51
N THR A 35 -15.38 36.82 -37.64
CA THR A 35 -13.99 36.36 -37.76
C THR A 35 -13.05 37.54 -37.48
N PRO A 36 -12.21 37.51 -36.45
CA PRO A 36 -11.20 38.56 -36.26
C PRO A 36 -10.10 38.41 -37.30
N THR A 37 -9.92 39.44 -38.09
CA THR A 37 -8.78 39.60 -39.02
C THR A 37 -7.55 39.93 -38.19
N PHE A 38 -6.68 38.97 -37.95
CA PHE A 38 -5.40 39.23 -37.32
C PHE A 38 -4.41 39.84 -38.32
N PRO A 39 -3.67 40.90 -37.96
CA PRO A 39 -2.59 41.40 -38.79
C PRO A 39 -1.49 40.31 -38.92
N GLU A 40 -1.02 40.14 -40.14
CA GLU A 40 0.08 39.25 -40.49
C GLU A 40 1.34 39.68 -39.76
N VAL A 41 1.69 38.91 -38.68
CA VAL A 41 2.95 39.11 -37.95
C VAL A 41 4.06 38.50 -38.80
N GLN A 42 4.92 39.39 -39.35
CA GLN A 42 6.16 38.92 -39.97
C GLN A 42 7.02 38.21 -38.95
N VAL A 43 7.13 36.88 -39.12
CA VAL A 43 8.02 36.05 -38.32
C VAL A 43 9.45 36.36 -38.72
N THR A 44 10.11 37.21 -37.93
CA THR A 44 11.56 37.37 -38.01
C THR A 44 12.21 36.02 -37.64
N SER A 45 13.02 35.51 -38.55
CA SER A 45 13.79 34.29 -38.38
C SER A 45 14.59 34.32 -37.10
N THR A 46 14.12 33.58 -36.09
CA THR A 46 14.90 33.36 -34.87
C THR A 46 16.08 32.42 -35.22
N THR A 47 17.28 32.95 -35.05
CA THR A 47 18.51 32.19 -35.12
C THR A 47 18.39 31.02 -34.15
N SER A 48 18.32 29.79 -34.69
CA SER A 48 18.28 28.59 -33.88
C SER A 48 19.62 28.48 -33.13
N LEU A 49 19.54 28.61 -31.81
CA LEU A 49 20.68 28.26 -30.96
C LEU A 49 21.02 26.79 -31.20
N PRO A 50 22.31 26.42 -31.27
CA PRO A 50 22.71 25.04 -31.42
C PRO A 50 22.12 24.21 -30.23
N PRO A 51 21.67 22.98 -30.48
CA PRO A 51 21.12 22.13 -29.42
C PRO A 51 22.20 21.95 -28.33
N VAL A 52 21.86 22.37 -27.12
CA VAL A 52 22.68 22.08 -25.95
C VAL A 52 22.56 20.58 -25.70
N THR A 53 23.56 19.82 -26.13
CA THR A 53 23.67 18.39 -25.81
C THR A 53 24.07 18.31 -24.35
N SER A 54 23.09 18.27 -23.44
CA SER A 54 23.34 17.92 -22.03
C SER A 54 23.76 16.45 -21.99
N THR A 55 25.05 16.20 -21.92
CA THR A 55 25.61 14.87 -21.66
C THR A 55 25.44 14.62 -20.17
N THR A 56 24.30 14.07 -19.77
CA THR A 56 24.11 13.57 -18.40
C THR A 56 25.06 12.37 -18.22
N ALA A 57 25.92 12.45 -17.21
CA ALA A 57 26.79 11.32 -16.87
C ALA A 57 25.92 10.07 -16.54
N PRO A 58 26.36 8.87 -16.93
CA PRO A 58 25.63 7.66 -16.58
C PRO A 58 25.49 7.54 -15.06
N ILE A 59 24.28 7.19 -14.59
CA ILE A 59 24.00 6.98 -13.18
C ILE A 59 24.64 5.66 -12.77
N ASP A 60 25.44 5.67 -11.70
CA ASP A 60 25.87 4.44 -11.03
C ASP A 60 24.73 3.92 -10.16
N VAL A 61 23.96 2.99 -10.72
CA VAL A 61 22.76 2.44 -10.09
C VAL A 61 23.09 1.77 -8.76
N VAL A 62 24.18 0.99 -8.68
CA VAL A 62 24.57 0.29 -7.45
C VAL A 62 24.80 1.27 -6.30
N THR A 63 25.63 2.30 -6.56
CA THR A 63 25.89 3.35 -5.55
C THR A 63 24.60 4.08 -5.13
N ALA A 64 23.70 4.35 -6.08
CA ALA A 64 22.48 5.08 -5.84
C ALA A 64 21.51 4.31 -4.91
N VAL A 65 21.36 3.00 -5.11
CA VAL A 65 20.34 2.21 -4.38
C VAL A 65 20.88 1.45 -3.16
N THR A 66 22.22 1.36 -2.99
CA THR A 66 22.84 0.72 -1.81
C THR A 66 22.25 1.20 -0.48
N PRO A 67 21.96 2.50 -0.24
CA PRO A 67 21.35 2.96 0.99
C PRO A 67 19.98 2.33 1.25
N VAL A 68 19.17 2.12 0.20
CA VAL A 68 17.82 1.53 0.32
C VAL A 68 17.93 0.07 0.76
N PHE A 69 18.75 -0.74 0.10
CA PHE A 69 18.91 -2.16 0.46
C PHE A 69 19.61 -2.33 1.80
N THR A 70 20.52 -1.42 2.18
CA THR A 70 21.11 -1.40 3.52
C THR A 70 20.05 -1.10 4.59
N ALA A 71 19.14 -0.16 4.35
CA ALA A 71 18.04 0.15 5.26
C ALA A 71 17.07 -1.04 5.39
N LEU A 72 16.71 -1.69 4.28
CA LEU A 72 15.87 -2.89 4.27
C LEU A 72 16.49 -4.04 5.07
N ALA A 73 17.80 -4.21 4.96
CA ALA A 73 18.55 -5.24 5.68
C ALA A 73 18.72 -4.94 7.18
N SER A 74 18.98 -3.70 7.53
CA SER A 74 19.14 -3.28 8.93
C SER A 74 17.84 -3.37 9.71
N ARG A 75 16.69 -3.22 9.02
CA ARG A 75 15.35 -3.14 9.64
C ARG A 75 15.21 -2.00 10.64
N ASP A 76 16.13 -1.04 10.58
CA ASP A 76 16.09 0.15 11.42
C ASP A 76 15.01 1.12 10.93
N VAL A 77 14.08 1.45 11.83
CA VAL A 77 12.91 2.29 11.51
C VAL A 77 13.31 3.67 11.00
N ASN A 78 14.37 4.27 11.55
CA ASN A 78 14.81 5.60 11.15
C ASN A 78 15.52 5.55 9.78
N ALA A 79 16.35 4.50 9.55
CA ALA A 79 16.98 4.30 8.25
C ALA A 79 15.94 4.05 7.15
N LEU A 80 14.92 3.23 7.43
CA LEU A 80 13.80 2.99 6.51
C LEU A 80 13.02 4.27 6.23
N ALA A 81 12.69 5.06 7.24
CA ALA A 81 12.01 6.34 7.05
C ALA A 81 12.84 7.30 6.17
N ALA A 82 14.15 7.40 6.40
CA ALA A 82 15.03 8.26 5.60
C ALA A 82 15.08 7.86 4.12
N VAL A 83 15.06 6.55 3.79
CA VAL A 83 15.07 6.09 2.40
C VAL A 83 13.68 6.19 1.75
N VAL A 84 12.59 6.10 2.50
CA VAL A 84 11.24 6.43 2.00
C VAL A 84 11.18 7.87 1.52
N ASP A 85 11.79 8.80 2.26
CA ASP A 85 11.76 10.23 1.92
C ASP A 85 12.66 10.59 0.74
N ALA A 86 13.81 9.96 0.58
CA ALA A 86 14.85 10.40 -0.35
C ALA A 86 15.34 9.33 -1.33
N GLY A 87 15.25 8.05 -1.00
CA GLY A 87 15.87 6.96 -1.75
C GLY A 87 14.96 6.31 -2.79
N VAL A 88 13.65 6.50 -2.72
CA VAL A 88 12.66 5.90 -3.63
C VAL A 88 11.82 6.94 -4.34
N VAL A 89 11.22 6.57 -5.47
CA VAL A 89 10.29 7.43 -6.19
C VAL A 89 8.93 7.36 -5.49
N PRO A 90 8.36 8.48 -5.02
CA PRO A 90 7.06 8.49 -4.39
C PRO A 90 5.95 7.98 -5.32
N GLY A 91 5.10 7.08 -4.82
CA GLY A 91 3.99 6.49 -5.58
C GLY A 91 4.41 5.49 -6.66
N SER A 92 5.69 5.08 -6.68
CA SER A 92 6.11 3.88 -7.43
C SER A 92 5.91 2.63 -6.58
N ALA A 93 5.83 1.47 -7.22
CA ALA A 93 5.72 0.20 -6.50
C ALA A 93 6.92 -0.06 -5.57
N ALA A 94 8.13 0.35 -5.98
CA ALA A 94 9.30 0.33 -5.10
C ALA A 94 9.13 1.23 -3.87
N GLY A 95 8.55 2.44 -4.06
CA GLY A 95 8.22 3.35 -2.98
C GLY A 95 7.19 2.77 -2.03
N ASP A 96 6.14 2.17 -2.55
CA ASP A 96 5.08 1.53 -1.76
C ASP A 96 5.62 0.31 -0.98
N TYR A 97 6.49 -0.50 -1.59
CA TYR A 97 7.13 -1.62 -0.93
C TYR A 97 8.03 -1.18 0.24
N VAL A 98 8.89 -0.19 0.02
CA VAL A 98 9.78 0.32 1.09
C VAL A 98 8.96 1.00 2.19
N THR A 99 7.88 1.71 1.83
CA THR A 99 6.93 2.30 2.78
C THR A 99 6.24 1.21 3.61
N HIS A 100 5.80 0.12 2.98
CA HIS A 100 5.25 -1.03 3.71
C HIS A 100 6.25 -1.60 4.71
N ARG A 101 7.50 -1.83 4.28
CA ARG A 101 8.55 -2.34 5.16
C ARG A 101 8.82 -1.41 6.34
N ALA A 102 8.90 -0.10 6.09
CA ALA A 102 9.07 0.91 7.14
C ALA A 102 7.90 0.89 8.15
N ALA A 103 6.66 0.84 7.66
CA ALA A 103 5.48 0.81 8.51
C ALA A 103 5.39 -0.48 9.33
N ALA A 104 5.69 -1.64 8.73
CA ALA A 104 5.68 -2.93 9.42
C ALA A 104 6.76 -3.01 10.51
N GLU A 105 8.00 -2.58 10.21
CA GLU A 105 9.07 -2.59 11.21
C GLU A 105 8.78 -1.57 12.35
N ALA A 106 8.13 -0.45 12.06
CA ALA A 106 7.71 0.51 13.10
C ALA A 106 6.69 -0.11 14.07
N VAL A 107 5.71 -0.87 13.56
CA VAL A 107 4.74 -1.60 14.40
C VAL A 107 5.43 -2.67 15.24
N LEU A 108 6.33 -3.46 14.64
CA LEU A 108 7.06 -4.51 15.35
C LEU A 108 7.95 -3.92 16.44
N ALA A 109 8.66 -2.83 16.16
CA ALA A 109 9.49 -2.14 17.14
C ALA A 109 8.66 -1.58 18.31
N ALA A 110 7.50 -0.97 18.02
CA ALA A 110 6.57 -0.48 19.04
C ALA A 110 6.01 -1.63 19.91
N ALA A 111 5.81 -2.80 19.34
CA ALA A 111 5.40 -4.02 20.04
C ALA A 111 6.55 -4.71 20.80
N GLY A 112 7.77 -4.17 20.76
CA GLY A 112 8.94 -4.75 21.45
C GLY A 112 9.45 -6.04 20.78
N VAL A 113 9.13 -6.26 19.51
CA VAL A 113 9.62 -7.41 18.75
C VAL A 113 11.01 -7.11 18.21
N GLU A 114 12.02 -7.72 18.80
CA GLU A 114 13.39 -7.64 18.29
C GLU A 114 13.51 -8.53 17.05
N ARG A 115 14.05 -7.96 15.99
CA ARG A 115 14.35 -8.70 14.75
C ARG A 115 15.84 -8.57 14.42
N GLU A 116 16.42 -9.67 14.04
CA GLU A 116 17.82 -9.69 13.62
C GLU A 116 17.97 -8.91 12.29
N SER A 117 19.06 -8.13 12.21
CA SER A 117 19.48 -7.55 10.94
C SER A 117 19.94 -8.65 9.98
N VAL A 118 19.79 -8.41 8.69
CA VAL A 118 20.25 -9.34 7.66
C VAL A 118 21.52 -8.79 6.98
N ASN A 119 22.34 -9.70 6.48
CA ASN A 119 23.53 -9.29 5.71
C ASN A 119 23.13 -8.90 4.29
N VAL A 120 23.67 -7.79 3.81
CA VAL A 120 23.54 -7.33 2.43
C VAL A 120 24.77 -7.76 1.64
N VAL A 121 24.56 -8.46 0.54
CA VAL A 121 25.62 -8.79 -0.41
C VAL A 121 25.20 -8.20 -1.74
N ALA A 122 25.94 -7.18 -2.21
CA ALA A 122 25.82 -6.73 -3.59
C ALA A 122 26.50 -7.77 -4.49
N ASP A 123 25.88 -8.12 -5.61
CA ASP A 123 26.47 -9.08 -6.54
C ASP A 123 27.73 -8.49 -7.19
N PRO A 124 28.92 -9.08 -6.97
CA PRO A 124 30.15 -8.60 -7.57
C PRO A 124 30.24 -8.84 -9.09
N GLY A 125 29.28 -9.57 -9.67
CA GLY A 125 29.30 -10.01 -11.09
C GLY A 125 28.83 -8.96 -12.10
N GLY A 126 28.52 -7.72 -11.69
CA GLY A 126 28.14 -6.63 -12.60
C GLY A 126 26.66 -6.63 -13.01
N ALA A 127 25.86 -7.60 -12.59
CA ALA A 127 24.40 -7.48 -12.58
C ALA A 127 24.01 -6.59 -11.40
N THR A 128 23.09 -5.64 -11.63
CA THR A 128 22.59 -4.81 -10.55
C THR A 128 21.61 -5.63 -9.72
N SER A 129 22.12 -6.35 -8.73
CA SER A 129 21.34 -7.17 -7.81
C SER A 129 21.89 -7.09 -6.38
N PHE A 130 20.99 -7.30 -5.40
CA PHE A 130 21.31 -7.36 -3.98
C PHE A 130 20.70 -8.62 -3.39
N THR A 131 21.49 -9.36 -2.62
CA THR A 131 21.00 -10.52 -1.88
C THR A 131 21.00 -10.20 -0.39
N LEU A 132 19.85 -10.35 0.25
CA LEU A 132 19.65 -10.17 1.68
C LEU A 132 19.49 -11.56 2.32
N CYS A 133 20.44 -11.95 3.17
CA CYS A 133 20.43 -13.26 3.83
C CYS A 133 20.28 -13.10 5.34
N VAL A 134 19.38 -13.84 5.95
CA VAL A 134 19.37 -14.06 7.42
C VAL A 134 20.51 -14.99 7.77
N GLU A 135 21.17 -14.76 8.89
CA GLU A 135 22.21 -15.68 9.37
C GLU A 135 21.60 -17.07 9.56
N PHE A 136 22.14 -18.07 8.85
CA PHE A 136 21.62 -19.46 8.79
C PHE A 136 20.20 -19.62 8.21
N GLY A 137 19.71 -18.65 7.44
CA GLY A 137 18.35 -18.67 6.87
C GLY A 137 18.31 -18.54 5.35
N GLU A 138 17.10 -18.29 4.84
CA GLU A 138 16.87 -18.07 3.42
C GLU A 138 17.40 -16.70 2.98
N CYS A 139 17.86 -16.65 1.73
CA CYS A 139 18.25 -15.42 1.07
C CYS A 139 17.13 -14.94 0.15
N VAL A 140 16.94 -13.65 0.08
CA VAL A 140 16.03 -12.98 -0.86
C VAL A 140 16.86 -12.20 -1.85
N VAL A 141 16.60 -12.39 -3.12
CA VAL A 141 17.31 -11.71 -4.22
C VAL A 141 16.46 -10.54 -4.72
N TYR A 142 17.08 -9.37 -4.79
CA TYR A 142 16.51 -8.17 -5.40
C TYR A 142 17.24 -7.89 -6.69
N ASP A 143 16.57 -7.96 -7.82
CA ASP A 143 17.12 -7.78 -9.17
C ASP A 143 16.22 -6.88 -10.04
N ALA A 144 16.52 -6.79 -11.34
CA ALA A 144 15.78 -5.92 -12.28
C ALA A 144 15.60 -4.47 -11.77
N ILE A 145 16.66 -3.94 -11.13
CA ILE A 145 16.62 -2.66 -10.43
C ILE A 145 16.60 -1.50 -11.43
N GLU A 146 15.59 -0.62 -11.29
CA GLU A 146 15.46 0.59 -12.07
C GLU A 146 15.49 1.83 -11.17
N VAL A 147 16.09 2.91 -11.69
CA VAL A 147 16.17 4.22 -11.02
C VAL A 147 15.67 5.32 -11.95
N ASP A 148 15.12 6.39 -11.35
CA ASP A 148 14.73 7.59 -12.08
C ASP A 148 15.95 8.47 -12.43
N ALA A 149 15.70 9.59 -13.12
CA ALA A 149 16.74 10.55 -13.49
C ALA A 149 17.40 11.25 -12.27
N ALA A 150 16.80 11.17 -11.09
CA ALA A 150 17.34 11.68 -9.83
C ALA A 150 18.07 10.57 -9.03
N ALA A 151 18.31 9.42 -9.64
CA ALA A 151 18.95 8.24 -9.04
C ALA A 151 18.19 7.64 -7.85
N ARG A 152 16.86 7.78 -7.84
CA ARG A 152 15.98 7.17 -6.84
C ARG A 152 15.40 5.85 -7.37
N LEU A 153 15.29 4.85 -6.52
CA LEU A 153 14.74 3.54 -6.84
C LEU A 153 13.26 3.67 -7.28
N SER A 154 12.93 3.19 -8.47
CA SER A 154 11.57 3.25 -9.04
C SER A 154 10.93 1.88 -9.18
N SER A 155 11.71 0.83 -9.49
CA SER A 155 11.23 -0.55 -9.63
C SER A 155 12.33 -1.54 -9.33
N PHE A 156 11.95 -2.78 -9.03
CA PHE A 156 12.82 -3.95 -8.88
C PHE A 156 11.98 -5.23 -8.90
N ALA A 157 12.63 -6.39 -8.90
CA ALA A 157 11.98 -7.67 -8.65
C ALA A 157 12.51 -8.30 -7.36
N VAL A 158 11.71 -9.14 -6.72
CA VAL A 158 12.06 -9.93 -5.52
C VAL A 158 11.96 -11.40 -5.91
N ASP A 159 13.07 -12.13 -5.87
CA ASP A 159 13.16 -13.52 -6.33
C ASP A 159 12.55 -13.71 -7.74
N GLY A 160 12.77 -12.72 -8.63
CA GLY A 160 12.27 -12.70 -10.00
C GLY A 160 10.81 -12.28 -10.16
N VAL A 161 10.09 -11.95 -9.08
CA VAL A 161 8.71 -11.43 -9.13
C VAL A 161 8.76 -9.90 -9.12
N PRO A 162 8.16 -9.20 -10.11
CA PRO A 162 8.10 -7.74 -10.13
C PRO A 162 7.47 -7.18 -8.85
N VAL A 163 8.04 -6.11 -8.31
CA VAL A 163 7.54 -5.49 -7.08
C VAL A 163 6.11 -4.96 -7.22
N ASP A 164 5.67 -4.63 -8.43
CA ASP A 164 4.30 -4.23 -8.72
C ASP A 164 3.28 -5.33 -8.35
N ASP A 165 3.67 -6.61 -8.49
CA ASP A 165 2.82 -7.76 -8.14
C ASP A 165 2.88 -8.11 -6.64
N LEU A 166 3.78 -7.48 -5.88
CA LEU A 166 4.07 -7.81 -4.49
C LEU A 166 3.56 -6.77 -3.48
N VAL A 167 3.05 -5.62 -3.94
CA VAL A 167 2.65 -4.54 -3.05
C VAL A 167 1.29 -3.96 -3.43
N SER A 168 0.50 -3.61 -2.43
CA SER A 168 -0.74 -2.86 -2.57
C SER A 168 -0.57 -1.50 -1.89
N PRO A 169 -0.89 -0.40 -2.59
CA PRO A 169 -0.81 0.94 -2.02
C PRO A 169 -1.87 1.16 -0.93
N ALA A 170 -1.85 2.35 -0.32
CA ALA A 170 -2.82 2.73 0.71
C ALA A 170 -4.27 2.67 0.21
N GLY A 171 -5.12 2.01 0.98
CA GLY A 171 -6.55 1.93 0.73
C GLY A 171 -7.32 3.18 1.19
N PRO A 172 -8.60 3.29 0.83
CA PRO A 172 -9.46 4.37 1.29
C PRO A 172 -9.70 4.29 2.80
N VAL A 173 -10.03 5.43 3.39
CA VAL A 173 -10.48 5.49 4.78
C VAL A 173 -11.91 4.99 4.86
N MET A 174 -12.13 4.01 5.71
CA MET A 174 -13.46 3.46 6.04
C MET A 174 -13.84 3.89 7.44
N ALA A 175 -15.14 4.05 7.71
CA ALA A 175 -15.64 4.46 9.01
C ALA A 175 -16.66 3.45 9.56
N VAL A 176 -16.62 3.21 10.87
CA VAL A 176 -17.54 2.34 11.59
C VAL A 176 -17.69 2.85 13.03
N GLY A 177 -18.91 3.00 13.54
CA GLY A 177 -19.18 3.37 14.94
C GLY A 177 -18.43 4.62 15.43
N GLY A 178 -18.11 5.58 14.56
CA GLY A 178 -17.32 6.77 14.88
C GLY A 178 -15.80 6.58 14.78
N ALA A 179 -15.30 5.34 14.73
CA ALA A 179 -13.91 5.04 14.42
C ALA A 179 -13.66 5.10 12.91
N GLN A 180 -12.40 5.33 12.51
CA GLN A 180 -11.96 5.28 11.13
C GLN A 180 -10.78 4.32 11.01
N ALA A 181 -10.70 3.59 9.90
CA ALA A 181 -9.54 2.77 9.61
C ALA A 181 -9.26 2.71 8.12
N ARG A 182 -8.02 2.38 7.78
CA ARG A 182 -7.57 2.11 6.41
C ARG A 182 -6.44 1.11 6.38
N VAL A 183 -6.27 0.44 5.26
CA VAL A 183 -5.01 -0.20 4.93
C VAL A 183 -4.00 0.89 4.61
N VAL A 184 -2.89 0.93 5.32
CA VAL A 184 -1.77 1.84 5.02
C VAL A 184 -0.97 1.29 3.85
N SER A 185 -0.74 -0.03 3.86
CA SER A 185 -0.04 -0.77 2.83
C SER A 185 -0.22 -2.27 3.05
N ALA A 186 -0.06 -3.04 1.99
CA ALA A 186 0.03 -4.50 2.09
C ALA A 186 1.13 -5.02 1.17
N ALA A 187 1.73 -6.15 1.54
CA ALA A 187 2.73 -6.81 0.69
C ALA A 187 2.68 -8.33 0.83
N VAL A 188 3.10 -9.01 -0.24
CA VAL A 188 3.36 -10.45 -0.24
C VAL A 188 4.84 -10.68 0.06
N ALA A 189 5.11 -11.55 1.02
CA ALA A 189 6.48 -12.02 1.29
C ALA A 189 6.90 -13.09 0.28
N SER A 190 8.20 -13.40 0.21
CA SER A 190 8.72 -14.51 -0.63
C SER A 190 8.12 -15.88 -0.23
N SER A 191 7.66 -16.06 1.01
CA SER A 191 6.87 -17.22 1.44
C SER A 191 5.46 -17.28 0.86
N GLY A 192 4.99 -16.20 0.21
CA GLY A 192 3.62 -16.02 -0.23
C GLY A 192 2.68 -15.46 0.85
N ASP A 193 3.12 -15.32 2.10
CA ASP A 193 2.33 -14.73 3.19
C ASP A 193 1.97 -13.28 2.87
N VAL A 194 0.74 -12.88 3.17
CA VAL A 194 0.26 -11.50 3.01
C VAL A 194 0.40 -10.75 4.32
N SER A 195 1.19 -9.69 4.33
CA SER A 195 1.31 -8.76 5.45
C SER A 195 0.57 -7.46 5.17
N VAL A 196 -0.22 -6.98 6.13
CA VAL A 196 -1.06 -5.78 5.99
C VAL A 196 -0.84 -4.87 7.18
N VAL A 197 -0.49 -3.62 6.93
CA VAL A 197 -0.46 -2.58 7.96
C VAL A 197 -1.78 -1.82 7.91
N VAL A 198 -2.50 -1.85 9.01
CA VAL A 198 -3.77 -1.13 9.20
C VAL A 198 -3.53 0.02 10.16
N GLU A 199 -4.11 1.17 9.84
CA GLU A 199 -4.16 2.35 10.70
C GLU A 199 -5.59 2.53 11.18
N VAL A 200 -5.77 2.71 12.49
CA VAL A 200 -7.07 2.95 13.11
C VAL A 200 -7.01 4.25 13.90
N ILE A 201 -8.01 5.08 13.70
CA ILE A 201 -8.25 6.30 14.49
C ILE A 201 -9.51 6.06 15.30
N ALA A 202 -9.39 6.04 16.61
CA ALA A 202 -10.53 5.95 17.50
C ALA A 202 -11.32 7.28 17.48
N GLY A 203 -12.65 7.19 17.48
CA GLY A 203 -13.54 8.34 17.62
C GLY A 203 -13.63 8.83 19.05
N ASP A 204 -14.86 9.08 19.51
CA ASP A 204 -15.11 9.55 20.88
C ASP A 204 -14.92 8.46 21.94
N GLU A 205 -14.86 7.20 21.54
CA GLU A 205 -14.63 6.04 22.39
C GLU A 205 -13.35 5.30 22.01
N ALA A 206 -12.74 4.64 22.99
CA ALA A 206 -11.60 3.76 22.74
C ALA A 206 -12.04 2.52 21.97
N VAL A 207 -11.14 1.99 21.13
CA VAL A 207 -11.38 0.75 20.35
C VAL A 207 -10.25 -0.24 20.55
N ASP A 208 -10.59 -1.53 20.56
CA ASP A 208 -9.62 -2.63 20.58
C ASP A 208 -9.39 -3.12 19.15
N VAL A 209 -8.12 -3.17 18.74
CA VAL A 209 -7.66 -3.56 17.39
C VAL A 209 -6.82 -4.83 17.39
N VAL A 210 -6.26 -5.25 18.51
CA VAL A 210 -5.30 -6.38 18.60
C VAL A 210 -5.97 -7.65 19.10
N GLY A 211 -6.99 -7.54 19.93
CA GLY A 211 -7.76 -8.70 20.41
C GLY A 211 -8.79 -9.24 19.43
N VAL A 212 -8.89 -8.64 18.23
CA VAL A 212 -9.95 -8.95 17.27
C VAL A 212 -9.51 -9.98 16.23
N SER A 213 -10.46 -10.79 15.78
CA SER A 213 -10.26 -11.66 14.63
C SER A 213 -10.32 -10.83 13.34
N ALA A 214 -9.34 -11.04 12.47
CA ALA A 214 -9.34 -10.49 11.13
C ALA A 214 -9.30 -11.62 10.10
N VAL A 215 -9.95 -11.42 8.97
CA VAL A 215 -9.96 -12.36 7.85
C VAL A 215 -9.67 -11.64 6.56
N HIS A 216 -8.78 -12.21 5.76
CA HIS A 216 -8.57 -11.78 4.39
C HIS A 216 -9.55 -12.52 3.47
N ARG A 217 -10.33 -11.77 2.67
CA ARG A 217 -11.31 -12.29 1.70
C ARG A 217 -10.92 -11.88 0.30
N PRO A 218 -10.24 -12.74 -0.48
CA PRO A 218 -9.91 -12.46 -1.87
C PRO A 218 -11.16 -12.18 -2.71
N ARG A 219 -11.07 -11.25 -3.66
CA ARG A 219 -12.23 -10.78 -4.46
C ARG A 219 -12.70 -11.82 -5.48
N PHE A 220 -11.76 -12.52 -6.10
CA PHE A 220 -12.05 -13.39 -7.24
C PHE A 220 -11.99 -14.89 -6.96
N ASP A 221 -11.58 -15.28 -5.78
CA ASP A 221 -11.52 -16.69 -5.40
C ASP A 221 -12.79 -17.08 -4.64
N THR A 222 -13.82 -17.48 -5.38
CA THR A 222 -15.09 -17.96 -4.80
C THR A 222 -14.94 -19.33 -4.10
N SER A 223 -13.83 -20.03 -4.33
CA SER A 223 -13.50 -21.31 -3.68
C SER A 223 -12.56 -21.13 -2.49
N ALA A 224 -11.87 -19.99 -2.38
CA ALA A 224 -11.00 -19.71 -1.26
C ALA A 224 -11.85 -19.43 -0.02
N SER A 225 -11.69 -20.25 0.99
CA SER A 225 -12.09 -19.92 2.35
C SER A 225 -11.42 -18.63 2.78
N ALA A 226 -12.16 -17.77 3.50
CA ALA A 226 -11.56 -16.61 4.15
C ALA A 226 -10.34 -17.07 4.96
N ARG A 227 -9.22 -16.34 4.82
CA ARG A 227 -7.98 -16.65 5.53
C ARG A 227 -7.97 -15.93 6.85
N GLU A 228 -7.89 -16.67 7.92
CA GLU A 228 -7.78 -16.10 9.27
C GLU A 228 -6.40 -15.46 9.46
N VAL A 229 -6.35 -14.43 10.30
CA VAL A 229 -5.10 -13.81 10.68
C VAL A 229 -4.27 -14.80 11.48
N ARG A 230 -3.00 -15.00 11.06
CA ARG A 230 -2.04 -15.87 11.73
C ARG A 230 -1.30 -15.17 12.87
N ALA A 231 -1.00 -13.89 12.68
CA ALA A 231 -0.31 -13.09 13.66
C ALA A 231 -0.75 -11.62 13.58
N VAL A 232 -0.83 -10.98 14.74
CA VAL A 232 -1.14 -9.56 14.87
C VAL A 232 -0.17 -8.92 15.85
N TRP A 233 0.38 -7.77 15.48
CA TRP A 233 1.19 -6.90 16.36
C TRP A 233 0.64 -5.50 16.32
N GLY A 234 0.77 -4.75 17.40
CA GLY A 234 0.35 -3.36 17.52
C GLY A 234 -0.17 -3.03 18.91
N ASP A 235 -0.70 -1.84 19.06
CA ASP A 235 -1.34 -1.42 20.31
C ASP A 235 -2.66 -2.17 20.50
N GLY A 236 -2.93 -2.66 21.70
CA GLY A 236 -4.15 -3.37 22.04
C GLY A 236 -5.37 -2.44 21.95
N VAL A 237 -5.48 -1.54 22.92
CA VAL A 237 -6.57 -0.56 22.97
C VAL A 237 -6.10 0.79 22.43
N VAL A 238 -6.77 1.30 21.40
CA VAL A 238 -6.56 2.66 20.88
C VAL A 238 -7.43 3.61 21.69
N PRO A 239 -6.85 4.52 22.48
CA PRO A 239 -7.61 5.50 23.27
C PRO A 239 -8.45 6.41 22.37
N ALA A 240 -9.52 6.98 22.92
CA ALA A 240 -10.37 7.94 22.22
C ALA A 240 -9.53 9.06 21.56
N GLN A 241 -9.89 9.39 20.31
CA GLN A 241 -9.24 10.43 19.50
C GLN A 241 -7.74 10.22 19.24
N GLN A 242 -7.24 9.00 19.42
CA GLN A 242 -5.86 8.63 19.09
C GLN A 242 -5.80 7.72 17.87
N LEU A 243 -4.59 7.66 17.31
CA LEU A 243 -4.24 6.82 16.17
C LEU A 243 -3.33 5.70 16.64
N ALA A 244 -3.59 4.50 16.16
CA ALA A 244 -2.68 3.37 16.30
C ALA A 244 -2.54 2.62 14.99
N ARG A 245 -1.49 1.79 14.91
CA ARG A 245 -1.24 0.89 13.78
C ARG A 245 -1.12 -0.54 14.24
N ALA A 246 -1.63 -1.45 13.43
CA ALA A 246 -1.48 -2.87 13.62
C ALA A 246 -0.89 -3.49 12.35
N LEU A 247 0.00 -4.48 12.53
CA LEU A 247 0.50 -5.35 11.48
C LEU A 247 -0.22 -6.69 11.59
N MET A 248 -0.88 -7.11 10.53
CA MET A 248 -1.58 -8.39 10.42
C MET A 248 -0.88 -9.24 9.37
N VAL A 249 -0.71 -10.53 9.66
CA VAL A 249 -0.13 -11.50 8.72
C VAL A 249 -1.14 -12.62 8.48
N PHE A 250 -1.37 -12.91 7.22
CA PHE A 250 -2.26 -13.97 6.73
C PHE A 250 -1.43 -15.01 5.96
N ASP A 251 -1.94 -16.23 5.88
CA ASP A 251 -1.36 -17.26 5.02
C ASP A 251 -1.40 -16.85 3.54
N ALA A 252 -0.56 -17.50 2.73
CA ALA A 252 -0.35 -17.19 1.32
C ALA A 252 -1.64 -16.87 0.54
N GLY A 253 -1.61 -15.76 -0.21
CA GLY A 253 -2.75 -15.29 -0.96
C GLY A 253 -2.48 -14.10 -1.86
N PRO A 254 -3.45 -13.76 -2.73
CA PRO A 254 -3.36 -12.58 -3.57
C PRO A 254 -3.53 -11.28 -2.77
N LEU A 255 -3.02 -10.17 -3.33
CA LEU A 255 -3.19 -8.82 -2.79
C LEU A 255 -4.48 -8.16 -3.31
N ASP A 256 -5.59 -8.89 -3.28
CA ASP A 256 -6.90 -8.36 -3.66
C ASP A 256 -7.95 -8.63 -2.58
N GLY A 257 -9.15 -8.05 -2.76
CA GLY A 257 -10.26 -8.28 -1.85
C GLY A 257 -10.28 -7.36 -0.65
N ASP A 258 -10.75 -7.86 0.49
CA ASP A 258 -10.97 -7.07 1.70
C ASP A 258 -10.34 -7.72 2.92
N ILE A 259 -9.78 -6.91 3.80
CA ILE A 259 -9.49 -7.30 5.17
C ILE A 259 -10.74 -7.00 6.00
N VAL A 260 -11.42 -8.03 6.46
CA VAL A 260 -12.57 -7.87 7.35
C VAL A 260 -12.11 -8.09 8.77
N MET A 261 -12.25 -7.05 9.58
CA MET A 261 -11.85 -7.05 10.98
C MET A 261 -13.01 -6.69 11.89
N SER A 262 -12.98 -7.20 13.10
CA SER A 262 -13.89 -6.85 14.18
C SER A 262 -13.31 -5.67 14.94
N VAL A 263 -14.10 -4.62 15.13
CA VAL A 263 -13.75 -3.44 15.94
C VAL A 263 -14.59 -3.50 17.20
N VAL A 264 -13.95 -3.60 18.36
CA VAL A 264 -14.62 -3.67 19.66
C VAL A 264 -14.50 -2.32 20.35
N PHE A 265 -15.63 -1.71 20.64
CA PHE A 265 -15.71 -0.43 21.33
C PHE A 265 -15.66 -0.61 22.84
N ALA A 266 -15.29 0.45 23.58
CA ALA A 266 -15.19 0.42 25.04
C ALA A 266 -16.51 0.10 25.75
N ASN A 267 -17.65 0.41 25.11
CA ASN A 267 -18.99 0.07 25.59
C ASN A 267 -19.35 -1.42 25.39
N GLY A 268 -18.50 -2.21 24.73
CA GLY A 268 -18.70 -3.63 24.43
C GLY A 268 -19.38 -3.90 23.09
N ASP A 269 -19.75 -2.87 22.32
CA ASP A 269 -20.25 -3.04 20.97
C ASP A 269 -19.16 -3.59 20.06
N ASN A 270 -19.56 -4.48 19.15
CA ASN A 270 -18.66 -5.09 18.17
C ASN A 270 -19.22 -4.89 16.77
N GLU A 271 -18.46 -4.23 15.93
CA GLU A 271 -18.84 -3.98 14.54
C GLU A 271 -17.79 -4.57 13.59
N LEU A 272 -18.24 -4.98 12.41
CA LEU A 272 -17.36 -5.50 11.34
C LEU A 272 -17.00 -4.37 10.39
N LEU A 273 -15.70 -4.23 10.12
CA LEU A 273 -15.16 -3.28 9.18
C LEU A 273 -14.47 -4.02 8.04
N ALA A 274 -14.84 -3.70 6.81
CA ALA A 274 -14.18 -4.20 5.61
C ALA A 274 -13.26 -3.12 5.04
N LEU A 275 -11.97 -3.43 4.96
CA LEU A 275 -10.93 -2.56 4.44
C LEU A 275 -10.46 -3.13 3.09
N PRO A 276 -10.75 -2.46 1.96
CA PRO A 276 -10.37 -2.96 0.65
C PRO A 276 -8.85 -2.91 0.45
N LEU A 277 -8.29 -4.01 -0.08
CA LEU A 277 -6.97 -4.02 -0.70
C LEU A 277 -7.12 -3.51 -2.13
N ILE A 278 -6.26 -2.57 -2.50
CA ILE A 278 -6.18 -2.06 -3.87
C ILE A 278 -5.30 -3.02 -4.64
N ALA A 279 -5.88 -3.75 -5.60
CA ALA A 279 -5.09 -4.62 -6.46
C ALA A 279 -4.00 -3.82 -7.18
N PRO A 280 -2.79 -4.37 -7.33
CA PRO A 280 -1.68 -3.76 -8.03
C PRO A 280 -1.98 -3.48 -9.51
#